data_7f31b6a8bb7284cc6fa8397a5896c389
#
_entry.id   7f31b6a8bb7284cc6fa8397a5896c389
#
_cell.length_a   1.000
_cell.length_b   1.000
_cell.length_c   1.000
_cell.angle_alpha   90.00
_cell.angle_beta   90.00
_cell.angle_gamma   90.00
#
_symmetry.space_group_name_H-M   'P 1'
#
loop_
_entity.id
_entity.type
_entity.pdbx_description
1 polymer ?
#
loop_
_entity_poly.entity_id
_entity_poly.type
_entity_poly.pdbx_seq_one_letter_code
_entity_poly.pdbx_strand_id
1 'polypeptide(L)'
;MRLVTANVDRFDRVVVSNTGLPMYGKEPSAAFRAWQKFSQEVPVFEVGKLCNGGSQTDLGADVVAAYDAPFPDETFKAGARIFPALYPDGENDPSNIANKKAWEILHSFTKPFLCAFTDGDPVTAGGDRAFVGKVPGTAGQPHTTIVGGGHFVQEDKGEELAGVINDFMAATPK
;
A
#
# COMPACT_ATOMS: atom_id res chain seq x y z
N MET A 1 0.47 -0.20 8.97
CA MET A 1 -0.17 0.72 9.95
C MET A 1 -0.67 0.01 11.21
N ARG A 2 -1.40 -1.11 11.15
CA ARG A 2 -1.82 -1.85 12.39
C ARG A 2 -0.66 -2.21 13.31
N LEU A 3 0.48 -2.69 12.76
CA LEU A 3 1.67 -3.00 13.56
C LEU A 3 2.26 -1.76 14.23
N VAL A 4 2.32 -0.64 13.51
CA VAL A 4 2.81 0.64 14.06
C VAL A 4 1.95 1.08 15.24
N THR A 5 0.63 1.07 15.07
CA THR A 5 -0.29 1.54 16.12
C THR A 5 -0.37 0.59 17.31
N ALA A 6 -0.15 -0.72 17.10
CA ALA A 6 -0.08 -1.68 18.21
C ALA A 6 1.26 -1.63 18.97
N ASN A 7 2.29 -1.00 18.42
CA ASN A 7 3.65 -1.01 18.97
C ASN A 7 4.34 0.34 18.76
N VAL A 8 3.69 1.46 19.08
CA VAL A 8 4.15 2.82 18.78
C VAL A 8 5.61 3.07 19.19
N ASP A 9 6.01 2.55 20.35
CA ASP A 9 7.36 2.78 20.89
C ASP A 9 8.47 2.06 20.09
N ARG A 10 8.11 1.09 19.25
CA ARG A 10 9.07 0.37 18.41
C ARG A 10 9.39 1.05 17.08
N PHE A 11 8.64 2.09 16.73
CA PHE A 11 8.79 2.79 15.46
C PHE A 11 9.22 4.24 15.72
N ASP A 12 10.32 4.66 15.16
CA ASP A 12 10.79 6.04 15.27
C ASP A 12 10.14 6.94 14.20
N ARG A 13 9.79 6.37 13.06
CA ARG A 13 9.17 7.06 11.91
C ARG A 13 8.39 6.07 11.04
N VAL A 14 7.56 6.61 10.15
CA VAL A 14 6.74 5.82 9.22
C VAL A 14 6.84 6.42 7.82
N VAL A 15 6.95 5.57 6.82
CA VAL A 15 6.74 5.92 5.41
C VAL A 15 5.59 5.11 4.87
N VAL A 16 4.68 5.74 4.16
CA VAL A 16 3.60 5.08 3.43
C VAL A 16 3.68 5.43 1.95
N SER A 17 3.54 4.40 1.12
CA SER A 17 3.55 4.50 -0.34
C SER A 17 2.45 3.59 -0.89
N ASN A 18 1.71 4.03 -1.88
CA ASN A 18 0.70 3.27 -2.64
C ASN A 18 -0.13 2.32 -1.76
N THR A 19 -0.68 2.82 -0.67
CA THR A 19 -1.38 2.01 0.33
C THR A 19 -2.53 2.77 1.00
N GLY A 20 -3.33 2.07 1.78
CA GLY A 20 -4.41 2.64 2.55
C GLY A 20 -4.66 1.92 3.87
N LEU A 21 -5.49 2.50 4.70
CA LEU A 21 -6.09 1.85 5.87
C LEU A 21 -7.61 2.01 5.76
N PRO A 22 -8.26 1.15 4.94
CA PRO A 22 -9.67 1.29 4.63
C PRO A 22 -10.56 1.06 5.83
N MET A 23 -11.71 1.73 5.85
CA MET A 23 -12.78 1.50 6.81
C MET A 23 -14.09 1.26 6.08
N TYR A 24 -14.97 0.47 6.67
CA TYR A 24 -16.33 0.30 6.18
C TYR A 24 -17.04 1.66 6.03
N GLY A 25 -17.89 1.77 5.02
CA GLY A 25 -18.61 3.00 4.70
C GLY A 25 -17.87 3.95 3.75
N LYS A 26 -16.65 3.59 3.34
CA LYS A 26 -15.95 4.27 2.24
C LYS A 26 -15.85 3.33 1.05
N GLU A 27 -16.47 3.71 -0.06
CA GLU A 27 -16.35 2.93 -1.28
C GLU A 27 -14.92 2.97 -1.81
N PRO A 28 -14.32 1.81 -2.11
CA PRO A 28 -13.03 1.74 -2.78
C PRO A 28 -13.16 2.17 -4.24
N SER A 29 -12.03 2.45 -4.88
CA SER A 29 -12.00 2.80 -6.31
C SER A 29 -12.59 1.69 -7.18
N ALA A 30 -13.11 2.05 -8.36
CA ALA A 30 -13.61 1.08 -9.34
C ALA A 30 -12.50 0.07 -9.74
N ALA A 31 -11.25 0.53 -9.82
CA ALA A 31 -10.09 -0.32 -10.10
C ALA A 31 -9.89 -1.36 -8.98
N PHE A 32 -10.02 -0.96 -7.70
CA PHE A 32 -9.93 -1.90 -6.59
C PHE A 32 -11.08 -2.92 -6.61
N ARG A 33 -12.31 -2.51 -6.91
CA ARG A 33 -13.46 -3.44 -7.03
C ARG A 33 -13.26 -4.44 -8.16
N ALA A 34 -12.75 -3.98 -9.31
CA ALA A 34 -12.42 -4.87 -10.43
C ALA A 34 -11.32 -5.87 -10.03
N TRP A 35 -10.29 -5.41 -9.34
CA TRP A 35 -9.23 -6.25 -8.78
C TRP A 35 -9.77 -7.27 -7.77
N GLN A 36 -10.60 -6.85 -6.82
CA GLN A 36 -11.22 -7.73 -5.83
C GLN A 36 -12.02 -8.86 -6.50
N LYS A 37 -12.86 -8.52 -7.47
CA LYS A 37 -13.63 -9.51 -8.25
C LYS A 37 -12.73 -10.46 -9.02
N PHE A 38 -11.77 -9.90 -9.77
CA PHE A 38 -10.82 -10.68 -10.57
C PHE A 38 -10.05 -11.69 -9.70
N SER A 39 -9.55 -11.27 -8.55
CA SER A 39 -8.75 -12.13 -7.66
C SER A 39 -9.52 -13.38 -7.19
N GLN A 40 -10.84 -13.30 -7.09
CA GLN A 40 -11.68 -14.42 -6.65
C GLN A 40 -12.17 -15.30 -7.80
N GLU A 41 -12.36 -14.74 -8.99
CA GLU A 41 -13.04 -15.42 -10.10
C GLU A 41 -12.09 -15.99 -11.17
N VAL A 42 -10.87 -15.43 -11.31
CA VAL A 42 -9.97 -15.86 -12.37
C VAL A 42 -9.50 -17.31 -12.15
N PRO A 43 -9.60 -18.21 -13.16
CA PRO A 43 -9.19 -19.60 -13.00
C PRO A 43 -7.69 -19.76 -12.74
N VAL A 44 -6.84 -18.99 -13.43
CA VAL A 44 -5.38 -18.99 -13.30
C VAL A 44 -4.94 -17.61 -12.84
N PHE A 45 -4.30 -17.55 -11.67
CA PHE A 45 -3.85 -16.29 -11.07
C PHE A 45 -2.37 -16.07 -11.40
N GLU A 46 -2.10 -15.35 -12.50
CA GLU A 46 -0.74 -15.09 -13.01
C GLU A 46 -0.13 -13.91 -12.26
N VAL A 47 0.58 -14.20 -11.15
CA VAL A 47 1.12 -13.17 -10.23
C VAL A 47 2.07 -12.21 -10.95
N GLY A 48 3.01 -12.74 -11.72
CA GLY A 48 3.97 -11.93 -12.45
C GLY A 48 3.32 -11.00 -13.48
N LYS A 49 2.30 -11.48 -14.21
CA LYS A 49 1.54 -10.64 -15.13
C LYS A 49 0.74 -9.55 -14.42
N LEU A 50 0.23 -9.83 -13.21
CA LEU A 50 -0.45 -8.83 -12.40
C LEU A 50 0.50 -7.74 -11.93
N CYS A 51 1.71 -8.11 -11.50
CA CYS A 51 2.74 -7.14 -11.14
C CYS A 51 3.14 -6.29 -12.35
N ASN A 52 3.35 -6.92 -13.51
CA ASN A 52 3.64 -6.19 -14.75
C ASN A 52 2.50 -5.24 -15.15
N GLY A 53 1.25 -5.70 -15.09
CA GLY A 53 0.08 -4.87 -15.42
C GLY A 53 -0.21 -3.74 -14.44
N GLY A 54 0.29 -3.82 -13.21
CA GLY A 54 0.20 -2.76 -12.19
C GLY A 54 1.38 -1.79 -12.20
N SER A 55 2.39 -2.04 -13.04
CA SER A 55 3.53 -1.16 -13.27
C SER A 55 3.30 -0.27 -14.49
N GLN A 56 3.99 0.88 -14.56
CA GLN A 56 3.99 1.76 -15.74
C GLN A 56 5.01 1.30 -16.79
N THR A 57 6.07 0.62 -16.35
CA THR A 57 7.12 0.06 -17.20
C THR A 57 6.84 -1.42 -17.49
N ASP A 58 7.27 -1.90 -18.65
CA ASP A 58 7.29 -3.35 -18.92
C ASP A 58 8.44 -3.97 -18.12
N LEU A 59 8.12 -4.86 -17.20
CA LEU A 59 9.08 -5.50 -16.31
C LEU A 59 9.97 -6.53 -17.06
N GLY A 60 9.53 -6.98 -18.22
CA GLY A 60 10.21 -8.04 -18.98
C GLY A 60 10.00 -9.45 -18.40
N ALA A 61 10.32 -10.43 -19.22
CA ALA A 61 10.01 -11.84 -18.93
C ALA A 61 10.69 -12.38 -17.66
N ASP A 62 11.92 -11.95 -17.41
CA ASP A 62 12.71 -12.47 -16.27
C ASP A 62 12.14 -11.98 -14.93
N VAL A 63 11.72 -10.72 -14.83
CA VAL A 63 11.10 -10.17 -13.62
C VAL A 63 9.72 -10.77 -13.42
N VAL A 64 8.92 -10.92 -14.48
CA VAL A 64 7.62 -11.60 -14.44
C VAL A 64 7.79 -13.03 -13.90
N ALA A 65 8.77 -13.78 -14.42
CA ALA A 65 9.06 -15.13 -13.95
C ALA A 65 9.54 -15.16 -12.48
N ALA A 66 10.29 -14.15 -12.03
CA ALA A 66 10.72 -14.02 -10.65
C ALA A 66 9.53 -13.83 -9.69
N TYR A 67 8.52 -13.04 -10.09
CA TYR A 67 7.27 -12.90 -9.32
C TYR A 67 6.43 -14.18 -9.29
N ASP A 68 6.47 -15.00 -10.33
CA ASP A 68 5.77 -16.29 -10.37
C ASP A 68 6.51 -17.40 -9.61
N ALA A 69 7.83 -17.31 -9.45
CA ALA A 69 8.68 -18.36 -8.86
C ALA A 69 8.24 -18.85 -7.46
N PRO A 70 7.69 -18.01 -6.54
CA PRO A 70 7.19 -18.46 -5.24
C PRO A 70 5.92 -19.33 -5.32
N PHE A 71 5.28 -19.42 -6.48
CA PHE A 71 3.96 -20.03 -6.68
C PHE A 71 4.00 -21.18 -7.69
N PRO A 72 4.51 -22.38 -7.30
CA PRO A 72 4.63 -23.53 -8.20
C PRO A 72 3.32 -23.94 -8.88
N ASP A 73 2.18 -23.74 -8.18
CA ASP A 73 0.84 -24.00 -8.69
C ASP A 73 -0.21 -23.13 -7.98
N GLU A 74 -1.50 -23.29 -8.33
CA GLU A 74 -2.59 -22.46 -7.79
C GLU A 74 -2.79 -22.62 -6.27
N THR A 75 -2.41 -23.74 -5.68
CA THR A 75 -2.57 -23.99 -4.24
C THR A 75 -1.70 -23.07 -3.38
N PHE A 76 -0.57 -22.61 -3.91
CA PHE A 76 0.32 -21.65 -3.26
C PHE A 76 -0.18 -20.20 -3.33
N LYS A 77 -1.18 -19.90 -4.17
CA LYS A 77 -1.67 -18.54 -4.43
C LYS A 77 -2.84 -18.12 -3.52
N ALA A 78 -3.27 -18.97 -2.59
CA ALA A 78 -4.41 -18.70 -1.71
C ALA A 78 -4.29 -17.36 -0.96
N GLY A 79 -3.08 -17.04 -0.45
CA GLY A 79 -2.80 -15.76 0.22
C GLY A 79 -2.95 -14.56 -0.72
N ALA A 80 -2.38 -14.64 -1.92
CA ALA A 80 -2.48 -13.56 -2.90
C ALA A 80 -3.94 -13.32 -3.35
N ARG A 81 -4.71 -14.40 -3.54
CA ARG A 81 -6.12 -14.32 -3.94
C ARG A 81 -7.01 -13.71 -2.86
N ILE A 82 -6.85 -14.11 -1.59
CA ILE A 82 -7.72 -13.66 -0.52
C ILE A 82 -7.48 -12.21 -0.11
N PHE A 83 -6.29 -11.66 -0.35
CA PHE A 83 -5.88 -10.35 0.15
C PHE A 83 -6.87 -9.23 -0.22
N PRO A 84 -7.32 -9.08 -1.47
CA PRO A 84 -8.31 -8.05 -1.83
C PRO A 84 -9.67 -8.28 -1.16
N ALA A 85 -10.04 -9.53 -0.88
CA ALA A 85 -11.31 -9.86 -0.20
C ALA A 85 -11.31 -9.49 1.30
N LEU A 86 -10.14 -9.20 1.89
CA LEU A 86 -10.03 -8.72 3.28
C LEU A 86 -10.34 -7.22 3.44
N TYR A 87 -10.75 -6.54 2.38
CA TYR A 87 -11.27 -5.19 2.48
C TYR A 87 -12.55 -5.19 3.34
N PRO A 88 -12.69 -4.26 4.31
CA PRO A 88 -13.85 -4.28 5.21
C PRO A 88 -15.17 -4.15 4.46
N ASP A 89 -16.07 -5.11 4.60
CA ASP A 89 -17.37 -5.16 3.93
C ASP A 89 -18.56 -4.91 4.89
N GLY A 90 -18.29 -4.76 6.19
CA GLY A 90 -19.30 -4.51 7.21
C GLY A 90 -18.75 -3.78 8.44
N GLU A 91 -19.67 -3.21 9.21
CA GLU A 91 -19.30 -2.48 10.43
C GLU A 91 -18.62 -3.39 11.46
N ASN A 92 -19.09 -4.64 11.57
CA ASN A 92 -18.59 -5.64 12.50
C ASN A 92 -17.48 -6.53 11.89
N ASP A 93 -17.04 -6.22 10.67
CA ASP A 93 -15.90 -6.91 10.05
C ASP A 93 -14.67 -6.77 10.94
N PRO A 94 -13.95 -7.87 11.26
CA PRO A 94 -12.74 -7.82 12.09
C PRO A 94 -11.68 -6.85 11.55
N SER A 95 -11.58 -6.71 10.22
CA SER A 95 -10.68 -5.76 9.58
C SER A 95 -11.12 -4.31 9.84
N ASN A 96 -12.43 -4.03 9.79
CA ASN A 96 -12.98 -2.72 10.11
C ASN A 96 -12.72 -2.33 11.57
N ILE A 97 -13.01 -3.24 12.49
CA ILE A 97 -12.77 -3.03 13.94
C ILE A 97 -11.30 -2.73 14.21
N ALA A 98 -10.40 -3.53 13.63
CA ALA A 98 -8.96 -3.33 13.79
C ALA A 98 -8.46 -2.03 13.14
N ASN A 99 -9.01 -1.64 11.98
CA ASN A 99 -8.65 -0.39 11.31
C ASN A 99 -9.17 0.84 12.05
N LYS A 100 -10.41 0.81 12.58
CA LYS A 100 -10.95 1.88 13.46
C LYS A 100 -10.00 2.13 14.64
N LYS A 101 -9.64 1.06 15.35
CA LYS A 101 -8.70 1.13 16.48
C LYS A 101 -7.33 1.69 16.08
N ALA A 102 -6.82 1.31 14.93
CA ALA A 102 -5.57 1.85 14.41
C ALA A 102 -5.70 3.36 14.08
N TRP A 103 -6.81 3.79 13.50
CA TRP A 103 -7.07 5.21 13.22
C TRP A 103 -7.17 6.07 14.48
N GLU A 104 -7.77 5.56 15.57
CA GLU A 104 -7.81 6.26 16.86
C GLU A 104 -6.40 6.62 17.34
N ILE A 105 -5.44 5.68 17.20
CA ILE A 105 -4.05 5.90 17.57
C ILE A 105 -3.34 6.80 16.55
N LEU A 106 -3.57 6.62 15.25
CA LEU A 106 -2.97 7.46 14.21
C LEU A 106 -3.36 8.94 14.36
N HIS A 107 -4.56 9.26 14.83
CA HIS A 107 -4.99 10.63 15.09
C HIS A 107 -4.19 11.34 16.22
N SER A 108 -3.45 10.57 17.02
CA SER A 108 -2.54 11.10 18.05
C SER A 108 -1.06 10.78 17.75
N PHE A 109 -0.75 10.16 16.60
CA PHE A 109 0.61 9.75 16.27
C PHE A 109 1.45 10.94 15.81
N THR A 110 2.42 11.34 16.63
CA THR A 110 3.25 12.54 16.44
C THR A 110 4.63 12.26 15.84
N LYS A 111 5.06 10.99 15.81
CA LYS A 111 6.36 10.65 15.21
C LYS A 111 6.34 10.91 13.71
N PRO A 112 7.49 11.25 13.09
CA PRO A 112 7.57 11.59 11.67
C PRO A 112 6.85 10.56 10.78
N PHE A 113 5.95 11.06 9.93
CA PHE A 113 5.11 10.23 9.05
C PHE A 113 5.13 10.79 7.63
N LEU A 114 5.84 10.14 6.72
CA LEU A 114 5.99 10.55 5.32
C LEU A 114 4.99 9.82 4.42
N CYS A 115 4.40 10.56 3.47
CA CYS A 115 3.63 10.00 2.36
C CYS A 115 4.42 10.19 1.06
N ALA A 116 4.69 9.09 0.35
CA ALA A 116 5.37 9.08 -0.95
C ALA A 116 4.56 8.20 -1.91
N PHE A 117 3.61 8.79 -2.61
CA PHE A 117 2.67 8.08 -3.49
C PHE A 117 2.98 8.36 -4.95
N THR A 118 2.67 7.41 -5.84
CA THR A 118 2.79 7.59 -7.27
C THR A 118 1.53 8.24 -7.86
N ASP A 119 1.68 8.90 -9.01
CA ASP A 119 0.57 9.52 -9.73
C ASP A 119 -0.11 8.57 -10.73
N GLY A 120 0.58 7.51 -11.14
CA GLY A 120 0.08 6.52 -12.12
C GLY A 120 -0.61 5.30 -11.52
N ASP A 121 -0.83 5.23 -10.19
CA ASP A 121 -1.49 4.10 -9.55
C ASP A 121 -3.03 4.23 -9.60
N PRO A 122 -3.74 3.42 -10.39
CA PRO A 122 -5.21 3.52 -10.50
C PRO A 122 -5.94 3.07 -9.23
N VAL A 123 -5.24 2.39 -8.31
CA VAL A 123 -5.83 1.82 -7.08
C VAL A 123 -5.76 2.79 -5.92
N THR A 124 -4.59 3.38 -5.69
CA THR A 124 -4.31 4.17 -4.48
C THR A 124 -3.85 5.60 -4.73
N ALA A 125 -3.81 6.09 -5.99
CA ALA A 125 -3.46 7.48 -6.28
C ALA A 125 -4.31 8.46 -5.47
N GLY A 126 -3.66 9.46 -4.85
CA GLY A 126 -4.32 10.41 -3.96
C GLY A 126 -4.66 9.84 -2.57
N GLY A 127 -4.19 8.63 -2.24
CA GLY A 127 -4.36 7.99 -0.93
C GLY A 127 -3.61 8.70 0.21
N ASP A 128 -2.60 9.50 -0.11
CA ASP A 128 -1.89 10.40 0.81
C ASP A 128 -2.86 11.32 1.57
N ARG A 129 -3.93 11.78 0.92
CA ARG A 129 -4.99 12.61 1.52
C ARG A 129 -5.72 11.94 2.70
N ALA A 130 -5.61 10.63 2.80
CA ALA A 130 -6.15 9.91 3.96
C ALA A 130 -5.31 10.16 5.22
N PHE A 131 -4.03 10.49 5.08
CA PHE A 131 -3.08 10.63 6.17
C PHE A 131 -2.66 12.07 6.42
N VAL A 132 -2.32 12.81 5.35
CA VAL A 132 -1.84 14.19 5.44
C VAL A 132 -2.88 15.08 6.11
N GLY A 133 -2.48 15.81 7.15
CA GLY A 133 -3.35 16.67 7.95
C GLY A 133 -4.27 15.95 8.93
N LYS A 134 -4.31 14.60 8.94
CA LYS A 134 -5.09 13.80 9.90
C LYS A 134 -4.22 13.07 10.90
N VAL A 135 -3.02 12.67 10.47
CA VAL A 135 -1.99 12.11 11.34
C VAL A 135 -1.04 13.25 11.72
N PRO A 136 -0.95 13.65 13.00
CA PRO A 136 -0.11 14.80 13.41
C PRO A 136 1.35 14.69 12.96
N GLY A 137 1.91 13.49 12.93
CA GLY A 137 3.28 13.24 12.46
C GLY A 137 3.54 13.57 10.99
N THR A 138 2.51 13.86 10.19
CA THR A 138 2.65 14.33 8.81
C THR A 138 3.04 15.81 8.71
N ALA A 139 2.82 16.59 9.77
CA ALA A 139 3.06 18.01 9.75
C ALA A 139 4.56 18.32 9.51
N GLY A 140 4.83 19.18 8.51
CA GLY A 140 6.19 19.61 8.18
C GLY A 140 7.07 18.55 7.49
N GLN A 141 6.51 17.37 7.15
CA GLN A 141 7.28 16.35 6.42
C GLN A 141 7.30 16.65 4.91
N PRO A 142 8.36 16.25 4.21
CA PRO A 142 8.53 16.49 2.76
C PRO A 142 7.73 15.46 1.95
N HIS A 143 6.39 15.47 2.10
CA HIS A 143 5.53 14.60 1.29
C HIS A 143 5.80 14.80 -0.19
N THR A 144 5.83 13.72 -0.94
CA THR A 144 6.12 13.80 -2.37
C THR A 144 5.21 12.91 -3.20
N THR A 145 5.00 13.32 -4.46
CA THR A 145 4.42 12.49 -5.50
C THR A 145 5.54 12.00 -6.39
N ILE A 146 5.69 10.67 -6.49
CA ILE A 146 6.67 10.03 -7.38
C ILE A 146 6.02 9.92 -8.77
N VAL A 147 6.50 10.74 -9.70
CA VAL A 147 5.90 10.89 -11.03
C VAL A 147 6.28 9.73 -11.95
N GLY A 148 5.27 9.19 -12.66
CA GLY A 148 5.44 8.11 -13.63
C GLY A 148 5.66 6.73 -13.01
N GLY A 149 5.28 6.53 -11.76
CA GLY A 149 5.20 5.21 -11.14
C GLY A 149 3.77 4.68 -11.10
N GLY A 150 3.60 3.36 -11.25
CA GLY A 150 2.35 2.64 -11.09
C GLY A 150 2.11 2.17 -9.66
N HIS A 151 1.28 1.13 -9.52
CA HIS A 151 0.99 0.54 -8.21
C HIS A 151 2.24 -0.08 -7.57
N PHE A 152 3.05 -0.75 -8.38
CA PHE A 152 4.32 -1.35 -7.95
C PHE A 152 5.47 -0.35 -8.09
N VAL A 153 5.44 0.69 -7.26
CA VAL A 153 6.41 1.78 -7.27
C VAL A 153 7.87 1.30 -7.18
N GLN A 154 8.13 0.20 -6.48
CA GLN A 154 9.45 -0.39 -6.34
C GLN A 154 10.03 -0.89 -7.67
N GLU A 155 9.17 -1.26 -8.62
CA GLU A 155 9.57 -1.69 -9.96
C GLU A 155 9.81 -0.49 -10.89
N ASP A 156 8.91 0.48 -10.85
CA ASP A 156 8.96 1.63 -11.75
C ASP A 156 9.97 2.70 -11.30
N LYS A 157 10.04 2.95 -9.98
CA LYS A 157 10.72 4.10 -9.36
C LYS A 157 11.41 3.73 -8.05
N GLY A 158 11.92 2.50 -7.96
CA GLY A 158 12.53 1.99 -6.71
C GLY A 158 13.69 2.83 -6.20
N GLU A 159 14.59 3.29 -7.08
CA GLU A 159 15.73 4.14 -6.71
C GLU A 159 15.27 5.51 -6.20
N GLU A 160 14.28 6.12 -6.86
CA GLU A 160 13.70 7.40 -6.46
C GLU A 160 13.03 7.28 -5.08
N LEU A 161 12.22 6.25 -4.88
CA LEU A 161 11.58 5.96 -3.59
C LEU A 161 12.64 5.73 -2.49
N ALA A 162 13.69 4.99 -2.78
CA ALA A 162 14.79 4.75 -1.84
C ALA A 162 15.50 6.06 -1.48
N GLY A 163 15.73 6.94 -2.44
CA GLY A 163 16.28 8.29 -2.21
C GLY A 163 15.40 9.09 -1.26
N VAL A 164 14.11 9.17 -1.54
CA VAL A 164 13.11 9.86 -0.70
C VAL A 164 13.11 9.32 0.74
N ILE A 165 13.18 8.00 0.91
CA ILE A 165 13.23 7.37 2.24
C ILE A 165 14.52 7.71 2.96
N ASN A 166 15.67 7.65 2.28
CA ASN A 166 16.96 7.96 2.87
C ASN A 166 17.04 9.42 3.32
N ASP A 167 16.59 10.36 2.50
CA ASP A 167 16.56 11.78 2.84
C ASP A 167 15.63 12.04 4.04
N PHE A 168 14.46 11.41 4.07
CA PHE A 168 13.56 11.49 5.21
C PHE A 168 14.19 10.92 6.49
N MET A 169 14.90 9.80 6.40
CA MET A 169 15.60 9.21 7.54
C MET A 169 16.71 10.11 8.04
N ALA A 170 17.47 10.75 7.16
CA ALA A 170 18.52 11.69 7.51
C ALA A 170 17.97 12.97 8.18
N ALA A 171 16.84 13.47 7.70
CA ALA A 171 16.16 14.65 8.25
C ALA A 171 15.43 14.40 9.58
N THR A 172 15.17 13.15 9.93
CA THR A 172 14.46 12.76 11.17
C THR A 172 15.30 11.82 12.03
N PRO A 173 16.46 12.26 12.58
CA PRO A 173 17.29 11.42 13.44
C PRO A 173 16.52 10.98 14.69
N LYS A 174 17.02 9.90 15.35
CA LYS A 174 16.47 9.41 16.62
C LYS A 174 16.68 10.40 17.74
#